data_8aadf45dcb12a5e192533f7f6cfa8a56
#
_entry.id   8aadf45dcb12a5e192533f7f6cfa8a56
#
_cell.length_a   1.000
_cell.length_b   1.000
_cell.length_c   1.000
_cell.angle_alpha   90.00
_cell.angle_beta   90.00
_cell.angle_gamma   90.00
#
_symmetry.space_group_name_H-M   'P 1'
#
loop_
_entity.id
_entity.type
_entity.pdbx_description
1 polymer ?
#
loop_
_entity_poly.entity_id
_entity_poly.type
_entity_poly.pdbx_seq_one_letter_code
_entity_poly.pdbx_strand_id
1 'polypeptide(L)'
;MRRWMLIVGLASCVGPSSVGDNADDNPPDGGGTADTPPSDLSLPLTPPSPAANPSSPAKIALGRLLFWDPILSGDRTLACASCHNPQFGYSDGRQTSVGVTRNAQTILDAAWNGAVLGRPVPDPAQAPMFWDSRARALEGQARGPLTTAAEMLGTSFTAETIFPELIARLSAIPAYASQFEAAFGTTGITETTILDAIATFERTITNPNTSYDRYVNGDTAALTPQQRRGLQVLNDNHCTNCHSGPMFSDYELHALRVPDLPGTTHDAGDGTNRFRTASLRNITRTAPYMHNGTFATFQQVFQFYRNATDNPIDPKLRGVRTPSPQEAPDVIAFFASLGDAPFDTSVPAAVPSGLTPGGTP
;
A
#
# COMPACT_ATOMS: atom_id res chain seq x y z
N MET A 1 2.83 -44.52 -22.50
CA MET A 1 3.89 -44.78 -23.49
C MET A 1 4.49 -43.46 -23.99
N ARG A 2 5.81 -43.43 -24.06
CA ARG A 2 6.76 -42.41 -24.53
C ARG A 2 7.12 -41.29 -23.53
N ARG A 3 8.25 -41.62 -22.86
CA ARG A 3 9.24 -40.73 -22.26
C ARG A 3 9.95 -39.94 -23.36
N TRP A 4 10.27 -38.66 -23.07
CA TRP A 4 11.41 -37.98 -23.67
C TRP A 4 12.26 -37.36 -22.56
N MET A 5 13.48 -37.86 -22.48
CA MET A 5 14.58 -37.44 -21.63
C MET A 5 15.50 -36.60 -22.56
N LEU A 6 15.91 -35.43 -22.15
CA LEU A 6 16.96 -34.68 -22.82
C LEU A 6 18.06 -34.30 -21.83
N ILE A 7 19.24 -34.72 -22.21
CA ILE A 7 20.51 -34.75 -21.50
C ILE A 7 21.21 -33.39 -21.65
N VAL A 8 21.77 -32.93 -20.52
CA VAL A 8 22.66 -31.78 -20.39
C VAL A 8 24.06 -32.17 -20.84
N GLY A 9 24.64 -31.42 -21.75
CA GLY A 9 26.05 -31.50 -22.13
C GLY A 9 26.87 -30.38 -21.47
N LEU A 10 27.80 -30.78 -20.61
CA LEU A 10 28.88 -29.94 -20.08
C LEU A 10 30.01 -29.88 -21.13
N ALA A 11 30.49 -28.68 -21.40
CA ALA A 11 31.81 -28.51 -22.09
C ALA A 11 32.63 -27.47 -21.33
N SER A 12 33.66 -27.95 -20.67
CA SER A 12 34.75 -27.15 -20.10
C SER A 12 35.76 -26.85 -21.19
N CYS A 13 36.27 -25.63 -21.28
CA CYS A 13 37.57 -25.32 -21.92
C CYS A 13 38.32 -24.30 -21.07
N VAL A 14 39.54 -24.69 -20.72
CA VAL A 14 40.55 -23.94 -19.95
C VAL A 14 41.62 -23.41 -20.90
N GLY A 15 42.03 -22.15 -20.67
CA GLY A 15 43.38 -21.61 -20.79
C GLY A 15 43.69 -20.68 -21.98
N PRO A 16 44.81 -19.92 -21.98
CA PRO A 16 45.55 -19.33 -20.88
C PRO A 16 45.74 -17.78 -21.00
N SER A 17 46.27 -17.22 -19.93
CA SER A 17 46.70 -15.85 -19.66
C SER A 17 47.52 -15.13 -20.76
N SER A 18 47.24 -13.82 -20.93
CA SER A 18 48.29 -12.84 -21.26
C SER A 18 47.98 -11.52 -20.52
N VAL A 19 48.99 -11.06 -19.80
CA VAL A 19 49.11 -9.79 -19.08
C VAL A 19 49.29 -8.68 -20.11
N GLY A 20 48.58 -7.57 -19.94
CA GLY A 20 48.78 -6.34 -20.68
C GLY A 20 48.22 -5.17 -19.89
N ASP A 21 49.12 -4.46 -19.18
CA ASP A 21 48.85 -3.16 -18.55
C ASP A 21 48.43 -2.13 -19.58
N ASN A 22 47.32 -1.44 -19.36
CA ASN A 22 47.19 -0.03 -19.70
C ASN A 22 46.12 0.59 -18.80
N ALA A 23 46.59 1.49 -17.94
CA ALA A 23 45.77 2.39 -17.20
C ALA A 23 45.15 3.43 -18.17
N ASP A 24 43.81 3.49 -18.20
CA ASP A 24 43.07 4.68 -18.59
C ASP A 24 42.02 4.96 -17.51
N ASP A 25 42.39 5.87 -16.63
CA ASP A 25 41.50 6.53 -15.68
C ASP A 25 40.53 7.42 -16.47
N ASN A 26 39.32 6.91 -16.70
CA ASN A 26 38.15 7.72 -17.00
C ASN A 26 37.00 7.22 -16.13
N PRO A 27 36.36 8.09 -15.30
CA PRO A 27 35.18 7.68 -14.57
C PRO A 27 34.07 7.38 -15.59
N PRO A 28 33.28 6.29 -15.40
CA PRO A 28 32.17 6.03 -16.29
C PRO A 28 31.13 7.13 -16.16
N ASP A 29 30.93 7.84 -17.25
CA ASP A 29 29.83 8.80 -17.43
C ASP A 29 28.50 8.15 -16.98
N GLY A 30 27.82 8.81 -16.02
CA GLY A 30 26.51 8.44 -15.53
C GLY A 30 25.38 8.68 -16.56
N GLY A 31 25.48 8.01 -17.71
CA GLY A 31 24.44 7.96 -18.72
C GLY A 31 23.53 6.77 -18.49
N GLY A 32 22.64 6.81 -17.51
CA GLY A 32 21.48 5.94 -17.47
C GLY A 32 20.61 6.21 -18.67
N THR A 33 20.62 5.31 -19.66
CA THR A 33 19.77 5.39 -20.84
C THR A 33 18.30 5.32 -20.40
N ALA A 34 17.50 6.31 -20.79
CA ALA A 34 16.10 6.49 -20.47
C ALA A 34 15.14 5.37 -20.98
N ASP A 35 15.68 4.30 -21.55
CA ASP A 35 14.93 3.23 -22.26
C ASP A 35 15.01 1.84 -21.62
N THR A 36 15.63 1.67 -20.45
CA THR A 36 15.54 0.38 -19.77
C THR A 36 14.19 0.31 -19.06
N PRO A 37 13.32 -0.66 -19.38
CA PRO A 37 12.07 -0.81 -18.66
C PRO A 37 12.36 -1.00 -17.16
N PRO A 38 11.53 -0.42 -16.26
CA PRO A 38 11.72 -0.57 -14.82
C PRO A 38 11.73 -2.05 -14.44
N SER A 39 12.57 -2.40 -13.48
CA SER A 39 12.62 -3.75 -12.93
C SER A 39 11.23 -4.20 -12.44
N ASP A 40 10.88 -5.48 -12.66
CA ASP A 40 9.65 -6.09 -12.08
C ASP A 40 9.59 -5.98 -10.54
N LEU A 41 10.65 -5.50 -9.92
CA LEU A 41 10.78 -5.30 -8.47
C LEU A 41 10.61 -3.83 -8.04
N SER A 42 10.52 -2.87 -8.98
CA SER A 42 10.32 -1.44 -8.68
C SER A 42 8.88 -1.01 -8.97
N LEU A 43 8.43 0.06 -8.30
CA LEU A 43 7.19 0.72 -8.68
C LEU A 43 7.42 1.62 -9.89
N PRO A 44 6.55 1.53 -10.91
CA PRO A 44 6.51 2.53 -11.97
C PRO A 44 6.20 3.93 -11.38
N LEU A 45 6.65 4.99 -12.06
CA LEU A 45 6.46 6.35 -11.55
C LEU A 45 5.01 6.84 -11.60
N THR A 46 4.21 6.25 -12.49
CA THR A 46 2.80 6.65 -12.68
C THR A 46 1.90 5.46 -12.37
N PRO A 47 1.00 5.58 -11.41
CA PRO A 47 0.06 4.51 -11.09
C PRO A 47 -0.98 4.31 -12.19
N PRO A 48 -1.47 3.08 -12.40
CA PRO A 48 -2.50 2.80 -13.37
C PRO A 48 -3.87 3.35 -12.92
N SER A 49 -4.69 3.77 -13.90
CA SER A 49 -6.09 4.15 -13.67
C SER A 49 -7.02 3.21 -14.41
N PRO A 50 -8.18 2.82 -13.85
CA PRO A 50 -9.17 2.05 -14.57
C PRO A 50 -9.67 2.80 -15.81
N ALA A 51 -9.95 2.08 -16.89
CA ALA A 51 -10.51 2.69 -18.10
C ALA A 51 -11.86 3.40 -17.85
N ALA A 52 -12.64 2.90 -16.87
CA ALA A 52 -13.90 3.51 -16.48
C ALA A 52 -13.73 4.80 -15.67
N ASN A 53 -12.58 4.99 -15.01
CA ASN A 53 -12.27 6.18 -14.23
C ASN A 53 -10.84 6.69 -14.54
N PRO A 54 -10.59 7.23 -15.75
CA PRO A 54 -9.31 7.82 -16.09
C PRO A 54 -9.05 9.06 -15.22
N SER A 55 -7.81 9.20 -14.77
CA SER A 55 -7.38 10.34 -13.95
C SER A 55 -7.37 11.63 -14.76
N SER A 56 -7.78 12.74 -14.12
CA SER A 56 -7.63 14.08 -14.65
C SER A 56 -7.31 15.08 -13.53
N PRO A 57 -6.67 16.22 -13.82
CA PRO A 57 -6.38 17.23 -12.80
C PRO A 57 -7.63 17.71 -12.04
N ALA A 58 -8.76 17.85 -12.73
CA ALA A 58 -10.02 18.27 -12.12
C ALA A 58 -10.58 17.21 -11.15
N LYS A 59 -10.53 15.91 -11.51
CA LYS A 59 -10.93 14.82 -10.60
C LYS A 59 -10.01 14.72 -9.38
N ILE A 60 -8.69 14.89 -9.57
CA ILE A 60 -7.71 14.89 -8.47
C ILE A 60 -8.02 16.03 -7.48
N ALA A 61 -8.24 17.24 -8.00
CA ALA A 61 -8.55 18.40 -7.17
C ALA A 61 -9.86 18.22 -6.37
N LEU A 62 -10.92 17.75 -7.04
CA LEU A 62 -12.20 17.45 -6.39
C LEU A 62 -12.04 16.33 -5.35
N GLY A 63 -11.40 15.22 -5.71
CA GLY A 63 -11.19 14.08 -4.81
C GLY A 63 -10.40 14.47 -3.57
N ARG A 64 -9.38 15.34 -3.72
CA ARG A 64 -8.64 15.88 -2.58
C ARG A 64 -9.54 16.64 -1.61
N LEU A 65 -10.44 17.49 -2.09
CA LEU A 65 -11.35 18.22 -1.22
C LEU A 65 -12.32 17.26 -0.52
N LEU A 66 -12.89 16.30 -1.23
CA LEU A 66 -13.78 15.28 -0.67
C LEU A 66 -13.08 14.43 0.39
N PHE A 67 -11.83 14.02 0.16
CA PHE A 67 -11.03 13.25 1.11
C PHE A 67 -10.82 13.96 2.44
N TRP A 68 -10.72 15.30 2.41
CA TRP A 68 -10.49 16.13 3.60
C TRP A 68 -11.76 16.72 4.19
N ASP A 69 -12.93 16.59 3.55
CA ASP A 69 -14.15 17.24 3.99
C ASP A 69 -15.04 16.33 4.83
N PRO A 70 -15.28 16.64 6.11
CA PRO A 70 -16.17 15.88 6.99
C PRO A 70 -17.62 15.81 6.53
N ILE A 71 -18.03 16.61 5.53
CA ILE A 71 -19.39 16.61 4.97
C ILE A 71 -19.83 15.21 4.50
N LEU A 72 -18.86 14.33 4.19
CA LEU A 72 -19.11 12.97 3.72
C LEU A 72 -19.49 12.00 4.87
N SER A 73 -19.30 12.33 6.13
CA SER A 73 -19.80 11.46 7.21
C SER A 73 -21.24 11.81 7.61
N GLY A 74 -21.92 10.82 8.17
CA GLY A 74 -23.34 10.98 8.55
C GLY A 74 -23.58 12.15 9.49
N ASP A 75 -22.70 12.30 10.50
CA ASP A 75 -22.73 13.37 11.50
C ASP A 75 -21.83 14.57 11.15
N ARG A 76 -21.11 14.53 10.03
CA ARG A 76 -20.17 15.57 9.54
C ARG A 76 -18.98 15.81 10.48
N THR A 77 -18.52 14.80 11.19
CA THR A 77 -17.37 14.88 12.10
C THR A 77 -16.11 14.26 11.54
N LEU A 78 -16.24 13.19 10.73
CA LEU A 78 -15.13 12.42 10.19
C LEU A 78 -14.93 12.67 8.69
N ALA A 79 -13.68 12.72 8.29
CA ALA A 79 -13.24 12.68 6.89
C ALA A 79 -12.38 11.45 6.65
N CYS A 80 -12.07 11.09 5.40
CA CYS A 80 -11.09 10.03 5.10
C CYS A 80 -9.75 10.31 5.81
N ALA A 81 -9.33 11.58 5.83
CA ALA A 81 -8.12 12.06 6.48
C ALA A 81 -8.12 11.88 8.01
N SER A 82 -9.25 11.63 8.66
CA SER A 82 -9.33 11.34 10.10
C SER A 82 -8.63 10.02 10.46
N CYS A 83 -8.69 9.02 9.54
CA CYS A 83 -8.08 7.71 9.69
C CYS A 83 -6.87 7.50 8.75
N HIS A 84 -6.71 8.36 7.74
CA HIS A 84 -5.61 8.32 6.79
C HIS A 84 -4.83 9.64 6.79
N ASN A 85 -4.07 9.86 7.88
CA ASN A 85 -3.33 11.10 8.12
C ASN A 85 -1.91 11.01 7.53
N PRO A 86 -1.46 11.97 6.71
CA PRO A 86 -0.11 11.98 6.13
C PRO A 86 1.01 11.97 7.18
N GLN A 87 0.78 12.48 8.41
CA GLN A 87 1.76 12.44 9.49
C GLN A 87 2.12 11.02 9.93
N PHE A 88 1.20 10.07 9.72
CA PHE A 88 1.39 8.64 10.02
C PHE A 88 1.52 7.80 8.74
N GLY A 89 2.04 8.37 7.66
CA GLY A 89 2.15 7.68 6.37
C GLY A 89 0.79 7.28 5.80
N TYR A 90 -0.23 8.11 5.98
CA TYR A 90 -1.61 7.83 5.58
C TYR A 90 -2.25 6.60 6.26
N SER A 91 -1.83 6.30 7.49
CA SER A 91 -2.51 5.53 8.52
C SER A 91 -3.00 6.50 9.61
N ASP A 92 -3.40 6.03 10.79
CA ASP A 92 -3.83 6.92 11.89
C ASP A 92 -2.91 6.87 13.13
N GLY A 93 -1.90 6.00 13.12
CA GLY A 93 -0.96 5.80 14.23
C GLY A 93 -1.60 5.19 15.49
N ARG A 94 -2.84 4.68 15.41
CA ARG A 94 -3.58 4.07 16.51
C ARG A 94 -3.53 2.55 16.42
N GLN A 95 -3.74 1.89 17.56
CA GLN A 95 -3.83 0.43 17.62
C GLN A 95 -5.01 -0.05 16.76
N THR A 96 -6.18 0.54 16.97
CA THR A 96 -7.37 0.37 16.13
C THR A 96 -7.91 1.74 15.75
N SER A 97 -8.47 1.86 14.57
CA SER A 97 -9.14 3.08 14.15
C SER A 97 -10.41 3.36 14.95
N VAL A 98 -10.86 4.60 14.90
CA VAL A 98 -12.07 5.04 15.61
C VAL A 98 -13.25 4.15 15.25
N GLY A 99 -13.92 3.59 16.27
CA GLY A 99 -15.13 2.79 16.11
C GLY A 99 -14.95 1.37 15.63
N VAL A 100 -13.76 0.97 15.16
CA VAL A 100 -13.50 -0.37 14.59
C VAL A 100 -12.44 -1.14 15.37
N THR A 101 -12.38 -2.47 15.16
CA THR A 101 -11.39 -3.37 15.80
C THR A 101 -10.14 -3.58 14.96
N ARG A 102 -10.07 -2.98 13.76
CA ARG A 102 -8.93 -3.08 12.84
C ARG A 102 -8.07 -1.82 12.87
N ASN A 103 -6.78 -2.02 12.65
CA ASN A 103 -5.83 -0.95 12.40
C ASN A 103 -6.07 -0.33 11.02
N ALA A 104 -5.93 1.00 10.91
CA ALA A 104 -6.01 1.70 9.63
C ALA A 104 -4.83 1.33 8.75
N GLN A 105 -5.08 0.69 7.61
CA GLN A 105 -4.04 0.45 6.62
C GLN A 105 -3.61 1.78 6.00
N THR A 106 -2.31 1.91 5.73
CA THR A 106 -1.87 3.02 4.88
C THR A 106 -2.50 2.94 3.51
N ILE A 107 -2.90 4.09 2.97
CA ILE A 107 -3.29 4.25 1.57
C ILE A 107 -2.13 4.75 0.70
N LEU A 108 -0.96 5.04 1.29
CA LEU A 108 0.25 5.39 0.55
C LEU A 108 0.66 4.18 -0.31
N ASP A 109 0.81 4.42 -1.60
CA ASP A 109 1.03 3.40 -2.63
C ASP A 109 -0.12 2.41 -2.87
N ALA A 110 -1.33 2.63 -2.30
CA ALA A 110 -2.46 1.71 -2.50
C ALA A 110 -2.90 1.58 -3.97
N ALA A 111 -2.57 2.55 -4.82
CA ALA A 111 -2.76 2.48 -6.27
C ALA A 111 -2.03 1.29 -6.94
N TRP A 112 -1.00 0.75 -6.28
CA TRP A 112 -0.21 -0.39 -6.74
C TRP A 112 -0.65 -1.73 -6.13
N ASN A 113 -1.74 -1.76 -5.36
CA ASN A 113 -2.26 -3.00 -4.80
C ASN A 113 -2.54 -4.02 -5.90
N GLY A 114 -2.05 -5.25 -5.71
CA GLY A 114 -2.10 -6.29 -6.72
C GLY A 114 -0.88 -6.33 -7.68
N ALA A 115 0.09 -5.42 -7.52
CA ALA A 115 1.38 -5.52 -8.19
C ALA A 115 2.21 -6.64 -7.54
N VAL A 116 2.50 -7.68 -8.29
CA VAL A 116 3.21 -8.88 -7.83
C VAL A 116 4.41 -9.16 -8.74
N LEU A 117 5.29 -10.06 -8.31
CA LEU A 117 6.41 -10.51 -9.12
C LEU A 117 5.94 -11.03 -10.48
N GLY A 118 6.56 -10.57 -11.56
CA GLY A 118 6.16 -10.88 -12.95
C GLY A 118 4.93 -10.11 -13.47
N ARG A 119 4.30 -9.28 -12.61
CA ARG A 119 3.22 -8.36 -12.99
C ARG A 119 3.31 -7.09 -12.13
N PRO A 120 4.32 -6.23 -12.37
CA PRO A 120 4.56 -5.03 -11.57
C PRO A 120 3.50 -3.94 -11.75
N VAL A 121 2.74 -3.98 -12.85
CA VAL A 121 1.60 -3.09 -13.09
C VAL A 121 0.32 -3.88 -12.84
N PRO A 122 -0.44 -3.59 -11.78
CA PRO A 122 -1.69 -4.29 -11.47
C PRO A 122 -2.81 -3.87 -12.43
N ASP A 123 -3.86 -4.69 -12.51
CA ASP A 123 -5.15 -4.22 -13.01
C ASP A 123 -5.83 -3.37 -11.92
N PRO A 124 -5.95 -2.05 -12.10
CA PRO A 124 -6.48 -1.17 -11.07
C PRO A 124 -7.96 -1.43 -10.74
N ALA A 125 -8.71 -2.07 -11.65
CA ALA A 125 -10.10 -2.46 -11.42
C ALA A 125 -10.23 -3.75 -10.57
N GLN A 126 -9.15 -4.51 -10.42
CA GLN A 126 -9.11 -5.77 -9.66
C GLN A 126 -8.22 -5.69 -8.43
N ALA A 127 -7.63 -4.52 -8.15
CA ALA A 127 -6.73 -4.31 -7.02
C ALA A 127 -7.41 -4.72 -5.68
N PRO A 128 -6.80 -5.64 -4.89
CA PRO A 128 -7.41 -6.11 -3.64
C PRO A 128 -7.31 -5.04 -2.55
N MET A 129 -8.43 -4.77 -1.88
CA MET A 129 -8.53 -3.76 -0.83
C MET A 129 -9.00 -4.35 0.50
N PHE A 130 -8.71 -3.66 1.60
CA PHE A 130 -8.89 -4.10 2.99
C PHE A 130 -7.98 -5.26 3.41
N TRP A 131 -7.95 -5.54 4.71
CA TRP A 131 -7.19 -6.63 5.32
C TRP A 131 -7.62 -8.03 4.85
N ASP A 132 -8.86 -8.17 4.41
CA ASP A 132 -9.52 -9.42 4.03
C ASP A 132 -9.86 -9.50 2.54
N SER A 133 -9.40 -8.55 1.73
CA SER A 133 -9.65 -8.47 0.29
C SER A 133 -11.13 -8.47 -0.13
N ARG A 134 -12.04 -8.02 0.78
CA ARG A 134 -13.50 -7.99 0.54
C ARG A 134 -13.95 -6.96 -0.50
N ALA A 135 -13.10 -6.00 -0.85
CA ALA A 135 -13.38 -5.05 -1.93
C ALA A 135 -12.31 -5.12 -3.03
N ARG A 136 -12.67 -4.63 -4.21
CA ARG A 136 -11.81 -4.47 -5.37
C ARG A 136 -11.79 -3.02 -5.79
N ALA A 137 -10.64 -2.57 -6.33
CA ALA A 137 -10.39 -1.19 -6.74
C ALA A 137 -10.52 -0.17 -5.60
N LEU A 138 -9.91 1.00 -5.78
CA LEU A 138 -10.04 2.11 -4.83
C LEU A 138 -11.48 2.64 -4.81
N GLU A 139 -12.17 2.67 -5.94
CA GLU A 139 -13.58 3.08 -6.06
C GLU A 139 -14.49 2.22 -5.18
N GLY A 140 -14.31 0.90 -5.24
CA GLY A 140 -15.09 -0.04 -4.43
C GLY A 140 -14.71 0.03 -2.94
N GLN A 141 -13.46 0.32 -2.63
CA GLN A 141 -12.99 0.49 -1.27
C GLN A 141 -13.59 1.76 -0.63
N ALA A 142 -13.59 2.89 -1.35
CA ALA A 142 -14.06 4.18 -0.83
C ALA A 142 -15.53 4.15 -0.37
N ARG A 143 -16.34 3.24 -0.92
CA ARG A 143 -17.72 3.02 -0.48
C ARG A 143 -17.81 2.47 0.95
N GLY A 144 -16.87 1.60 1.33
CA GLY A 144 -16.88 0.87 2.60
C GLY A 144 -17.06 1.77 3.82
N PRO A 145 -16.14 2.71 4.09
CA PRO A 145 -16.23 3.61 5.25
C PRO A 145 -17.50 4.46 5.25
N LEU A 146 -17.96 4.91 4.08
CA LEU A 146 -19.18 5.74 3.95
C LEU A 146 -20.46 4.98 4.31
N THR A 147 -20.44 3.65 4.27
CA THR A 147 -21.60 2.78 4.54
C THR A 147 -21.45 1.95 5.82
N THR A 148 -20.37 2.14 6.58
CA THR A 148 -20.11 1.41 7.83
C THR A 148 -20.43 2.27 9.04
N ALA A 149 -21.39 1.83 9.86
CA ALA A 149 -21.88 2.59 11.00
C ALA A 149 -20.79 2.95 12.03
N ALA A 150 -19.83 2.06 12.20
CA ALA A 150 -18.70 2.24 13.10
C ALA A 150 -17.60 3.18 12.53
N GLU A 151 -17.71 3.59 11.27
CA GLU A 151 -16.79 4.51 10.59
C GLU A 151 -17.50 5.83 10.26
N MET A 152 -17.67 6.16 8.97
CA MET A 152 -18.19 7.47 8.54
C MET A 152 -19.72 7.54 8.45
N LEU A 153 -20.43 6.41 8.38
CA LEU A 153 -21.90 6.41 8.30
C LEU A 153 -22.55 6.95 9.59
N GLY A 154 -22.01 6.56 10.77
CA GLY A 154 -22.62 6.89 12.06
C GLY A 154 -23.97 6.19 12.26
N THR A 155 -24.86 6.81 13.05
CA THR A 155 -26.15 6.22 13.46
C THR A 155 -27.37 6.89 12.84
N SER A 156 -27.21 8.02 12.13
CA SER A 156 -28.31 8.82 11.59
C SER A 156 -28.83 8.34 10.25
N PHE A 157 -28.06 7.50 9.54
CA PHE A 157 -28.37 7.01 8.20
C PHE A 157 -28.15 5.50 8.12
N THR A 158 -28.67 4.89 7.04
CA THR A 158 -28.37 3.51 6.66
C THR A 158 -27.48 3.50 5.42
N ALA A 159 -26.93 2.34 5.07
CA ALA A 159 -26.10 2.17 3.87
C ALA A 159 -26.86 2.53 2.57
N GLU A 160 -28.18 2.42 2.58
CA GLU A 160 -29.08 2.76 1.45
C GLU A 160 -29.42 4.23 1.38
N THR A 161 -29.43 4.93 2.52
CA THR A 161 -29.90 6.32 2.60
C THR A 161 -28.78 7.36 2.65
N ILE A 162 -27.55 6.95 2.94
CA ILE A 162 -26.42 7.89 3.07
C ILE A 162 -26.08 8.57 1.74
N PHE A 163 -26.02 7.85 0.62
CA PHE A 163 -25.63 8.46 -0.67
C PHE A 163 -26.66 9.48 -1.19
N PRO A 164 -27.99 9.24 -1.15
CA PRO A 164 -28.97 10.30 -1.38
C PRO A 164 -28.72 11.57 -0.57
N GLU A 165 -28.39 11.43 0.71
CA GLU A 165 -28.06 12.57 1.59
C GLU A 165 -26.76 13.26 1.16
N LEU A 166 -25.68 12.52 0.90
CA LEU A 166 -24.40 13.08 0.45
C LEU A 166 -24.57 13.85 -0.86
N ILE A 167 -25.32 13.30 -1.81
CA ILE A 167 -25.63 13.96 -3.08
C ILE A 167 -26.40 15.29 -2.81
N ALA A 168 -27.38 15.29 -1.93
CA ALA A 168 -28.13 16.49 -1.59
C ALA A 168 -27.23 17.56 -0.93
N ARG A 169 -26.37 17.16 0.03
CA ARG A 169 -25.41 18.06 0.69
C ARG A 169 -24.46 18.72 -0.30
N LEU A 170 -23.81 17.89 -1.15
CA LEU A 170 -22.83 18.36 -2.11
C LEU A 170 -23.47 19.24 -3.18
N SER A 171 -24.67 18.89 -3.66
CA SER A 171 -25.41 19.68 -4.66
C SER A 171 -25.85 21.05 -4.13
N ALA A 172 -26.09 21.17 -2.82
CA ALA A 172 -26.45 22.43 -2.18
C ALA A 172 -25.27 23.41 -2.05
N ILE A 173 -24.04 22.97 -2.30
CA ILE A 173 -22.82 23.80 -2.23
C ILE A 173 -22.37 24.15 -3.66
N PRO A 174 -22.52 25.40 -4.12
CA PRO A 174 -22.20 25.80 -5.50
C PRO A 174 -20.75 25.47 -5.91
N ALA A 175 -19.81 25.56 -4.97
CA ALA A 175 -18.40 25.23 -5.22
C ALA A 175 -18.21 23.74 -5.55
N TYR A 176 -18.94 22.83 -4.89
CA TYR A 176 -18.91 21.41 -5.25
C TYR A 176 -19.60 21.14 -6.59
N ALA A 177 -20.79 21.70 -6.81
CA ALA A 177 -21.50 21.53 -8.08
C ALA A 177 -20.61 21.91 -9.29
N SER A 178 -19.93 23.08 -9.22
CA SER A 178 -18.98 23.53 -10.24
C SER A 178 -17.77 22.60 -10.42
N GLN A 179 -17.24 22.04 -9.33
CA GLN A 179 -16.10 21.13 -9.40
C GLN A 179 -16.48 19.76 -9.96
N PHE A 180 -17.66 19.23 -9.63
CA PHE A 180 -18.18 18.01 -10.26
C PHE A 180 -18.40 18.20 -11.75
N GLU A 181 -18.94 19.36 -12.19
CA GLU A 181 -19.10 19.70 -13.61
C GLU A 181 -17.72 19.73 -14.31
N ALA A 182 -16.73 20.40 -13.72
CA ALA A 182 -15.38 20.45 -14.28
C ALA A 182 -14.69 19.07 -14.34
N ALA A 183 -14.97 18.18 -13.37
CA ALA A 183 -14.34 16.87 -13.26
C ALA A 183 -14.98 15.81 -14.19
N PHE A 184 -16.30 15.88 -14.39
CA PHE A 184 -17.07 14.83 -15.07
C PHE A 184 -17.83 15.30 -16.32
N GLY A 185 -17.81 16.61 -16.63
CA GLY A 185 -18.49 17.17 -17.79
C GLY A 185 -20.02 17.16 -17.70
N THR A 186 -20.57 16.97 -16.51
CA THR A 186 -21.99 16.90 -16.23
C THR A 186 -22.30 17.52 -14.88
N THR A 187 -23.48 18.07 -14.72
CA THR A 187 -23.94 18.64 -13.44
C THR A 187 -24.46 17.58 -12.46
N GLY A 188 -24.51 16.31 -12.85
CA GLY A 188 -25.06 15.24 -12.02
C GLY A 188 -24.05 14.71 -11.02
N ILE A 189 -24.23 15.04 -9.72
CA ILE A 189 -23.53 14.35 -8.62
C ILE A 189 -24.23 13.02 -8.38
N THR A 190 -23.44 11.93 -8.35
CA THR A 190 -23.92 10.57 -8.11
C THR A 190 -23.00 9.85 -7.14
N GLU A 191 -23.45 8.72 -6.58
CA GLU A 191 -22.58 7.83 -5.81
C GLU A 191 -21.29 7.52 -6.59
N THR A 192 -21.39 7.10 -7.84
CA THR A 192 -20.25 6.77 -8.69
C THR A 192 -19.27 7.94 -8.82
N THR A 193 -19.74 9.15 -9.12
CA THR A 193 -18.84 10.31 -9.31
C THR A 193 -18.17 10.75 -8.01
N ILE A 194 -18.80 10.56 -6.85
CA ILE A 194 -18.19 10.80 -5.52
C ILE A 194 -17.03 9.80 -5.31
N LEU A 195 -17.30 8.51 -5.49
CA LEU A 195 -16.30 7.45 -5.28
C LEU A 195 -15.15 7.54 -6.28
N ASP A 196 -15.45 7.83 -7.54
CA ASP A 196 -14.46 8.01 -8.61
C ASP A 196 -13.51 9.18 -8.33
N ALA A 197 -14.02 10.30 -7.81
CA ALA A 197 -13.19 11.44 -7.45
C ALA A 197 -12.26 11.11 -6.28
N ILE A 198 -12.78 10.49 -5.22
CA ILE A 198 -11.99 10.07 -4.05
C ILE A 198 -10.87 9.12 -4.50
N ALA A 199 -11.21 8.06 -5.23
CA ALA A 199 -10.26 7.08 -5.73
C ALA A 199 -9.21 7.71 -6.66
N THR A 200 -9.59 8.69 -7.48
CA THR A 200 -8.65 9.40 -8.35
C THR A 200 -7.62 10.20 -7.55
N PHE A 201 -8.03 10.84 -6.45
CA PHE A 201 -7.08 11.50 -5.55
C PHE A 201 -6.20 10.49 -4.82
N GLU A 202 -6.75 9.40 -4.28
CA GLU A 202 -5.98 8.37 -3.57
C GLU A 202 -4.88 7.77 -4.45
N ARG A 203 -5.10 7.67 -5.78
CA ARG A 203 -4.06 7.25 -6.74
C ARG A 203 -2.87 8.19 -6.81
N THR A 204 -3.00 9.43 -6.37
CA THR A 204 -1.87 10.38 -6.31
C THR A 204 -1.06 10.27 -5.03
N ILE A 205 -1.56 9.54 -4.03
CA ILE A 205 -0.89 9.34 -2.75
C ILE A 205 0.14 8.22 -2.92
N THR A 206 1.28 8.57 -3.50
CA THR A 206 2.35 7.62 -3.86
C THR A 206 3.73 8.19 -3.54
N ASN A 207 4.70 7.30 -3.30
CA ASN A 207 6.10 7.67 -3.16
C ASN A 207 7.04 6.72 -3.92
N PRO A 208 6.90 6.58 -5.23
CA PRO A 208 7.81 5.77 -6.06
C PRO A 208 9.21 6.35 -6.07
N ASN A 209 10.16 5.62 -6.66
CA ASN A 209 11.56 6.04 -6.76
C ASN A 209 12.27 6.12 -5.39
N THR A 210 11.92 5.23 -4.49
CA THR A 210 12.64 5.02 -3.22
C THR A 210 14.08 4.56 -3.46
N SER A 211 14.91 4.54 -2.42
CA SER A 211 16.28 3.98 -2.54
C SER A 211 16.25 2.54 -3.03
N TYR A 212 15.26 1.73 -2.61
CA TYR A 212 15.10 0.38 -3.14
C TYR A 212 14.75 0.37 -4.64
N ASP A 213 13.82 1.23 -5.08
CA ASP A 213 13.44 1.30 -6.51
C ASP A 213 14.65 1.67 -7.38
N ARG A 214 15.44 2.66 -6.97
CA ARG A 214 16.68 3.03 -7.69
C ARG A 214 17.68 1.89 -7.72
N TYR A 215 17.84 1.19 -6.59
CA TYR A 215 18.78 0.06 -6.50
C TYR A 215 18.43 -1.06 -7.49
N VAL A 216 17.17 -1.50 -7.54
CA VAL A 216 16.76 -2.57 -8.47
C VAL A 216 16.69 -2.12 -9.93
N ASN A 217 16.69 -0.81 -10.18
CA ASN A 217 16.80 -0.20 -11.50
C ASN A 217 18.26 0.11 -11.89
N GLY A 218 19.26 -0.40 -11.11
CA GLY A 218 20.68 -0.40 -11.48
C GLY A 218 21.55 0.62 -10.74
N ASP A 219 21.00 1.52 -9.90
CA ASP A 219 21.80 2.38 -9.02
C ASP A 219 22.29 1.59 -7.81
N THR A 220 23.42 0.90 -7.97
CA THR A 220 23.98 0.03 -6.92
C THR A 220 24.42 0.79 -5.67
N ALA A 221 24.55 2.13 -5.73
CA ALA A 221 24.88 2.99 -4.60
C ALA A 221 23.63 3.45 -3.81
N ALA A 222 22.42 3.27 -4.35
CA ALA A 222 21.18 3.74 -3.72
C ALA A 222 20.88 3.07 -2.38
N LEU A 223 21.32 1.82 -2.17
CA LEU A 223 21.23 1.14 -0.87
C LEU A 223 22.58 1.15 -0.15
N THR A 224 22.55 1.52 1.12
CA THR A 224 23.72 1.38 2.00
C THR A 224 24.10 -0.10 2.18
N PRO A 225 25.34 -0.41 2.61
CA PRO A 225 25.73 -1.78 2.92
C PRO A 225 24.80 -2.44 3.99
N GLN A 226 24.33 -1.69 4.94
CA GLN A 226 23.40 -2.15 5.96
C GLN A 226 22.04 -2.55 5.36
N GLN A 227 21.46 -1.69 4.51
CA GLN A 227 20.19 -1.96 3.82
C GLN A 227 20.29 -3.19 2.90
N ARG A 228 21.41 -3.37 2.20
CA ARG A 228 21.65 -4.57 1.39
C ARG A 228 21.72 -5.85 2.22
N ARG A 229 22.36 -5.82 3.40
CA ARG A 229 22.34 -6.96 4.32
C ARG A 229 20.91 -7.25 4.80
N GLY A 230 20.11 -6.21 5.11
CA GLY A 230 18.70 -6.39 5.48
C GLY A 230 17.86 -7.08 4.39
N LEU A 231 18.04 -6.68 3.14
CA LEU A 231 17.40 -7.34 1.99
C LEU A 231 17.84 -8.81 1.87
N GLN A 232 19.15 -9.09 2.04
CA GLN A 232 19.65 -10.45 2.02
C GLN A 232 19.04 -11.29 3.16
N VAL A 233 18.95 -10.76 4.37
CA VAL A 233 18.31 -11.45 5.51
C VAL A 233 16.85 -11.78 5.22
N LEU A 234 16.07 -10.87 4.58
CA LEU A 234 14.70 -11.17 4.18
C LEU A 234 14.63 -12.36 3.21
N ASN A 235 15.51 -12.40 2.22
CA ASN A 235 15.58 -13.49 1.25
C ASN A 235 16.02 -14.82 1.90
N ASP A 236 17.11 -14.81 2.65
CA ASP A 236 17.69 -15.99 3.30
C ASP A 236 16.76 -16.60 4.36
N ASN A 237 15.94 -15.76 4.98
CA ASN A 237 14.94 -16.15 5.95
C ASN A 237 13.57 -16.51 5.32
N HIS A 238 13.47 -16.48 3.99
CA HIS A 238 12.25 -16.81 3.23
C HIS A 238 11.04 -15.92 3.55
N CYS A 239 11.24 -14.70 4.05
CA CYS A 239 10.17 -13.72 4.24
C CYS A 239 9.50 -13.37 2.90
N THR A 240 10.28 -13.47 1.82
CA THR A 240 9.83 -13.24 0.44
C THR A 240 8.90 -14.33 -0.12
N ASN A 241 8.62 -15.40 0.63
CA ASN A 241 7.55 -16.36 0.27
C ASN A 241 6.17 -15.67 0.20
N CYS A 242 5.96 -14.64 1.03
CA CYS A 242 4.75 -13.82 1.05
C CYS A 242 5.07 -12.35 0.68
N HIS A 243 6.18 -11.79 1.22
CA HIS A 243 6.58 -10.41 0.98
C HIS A 243 7.49 -10.29 -0.26
N SER A 244 6.91 -10.48 -1.45
CA SER A 244 7.62 -10.47 -2.74
C SER A 244 7.09 -9.40 -3.70
N GLY A 245 7.79 -9.23 -4.85
CA GLY A 245 7.41 -8.27 -5.88
C GLY A 245 7.59 -6.81 -5.46
N PRO A 246 7.15 -5.86 -6.30
CA PRO A 246 7.43 -4.44 -6.09
C PRO A 246 6.77 -3.85 -4.84
N MET A 247 5.66 -4.44 -4.36
CA MET A 247 4.96 -4.02 -3.15
C MET A 247 5.36 -4.82 -1.91
N PHE A 248 6.26 -5.80 -2.02
CA PHE A 248 6.56 -6.74 -0.93
C PHE A 248 5.29 -7.36 -0.34
N SER A 249 4.43 -7.85 -1.23
CA SER A 249 3.19 -8.55 -0.93
C SER A 249 2.81 -9.46 -2.09
N ASP A 250 2.43 -10.70 -1.81
CA ASP A 250 1.82 -11.60 -2.78
C ASP A 250 0.31 -11.35 -2.94
N TYR A 251 -0.26 -10.50 -2.07
CA TYR A 251 -1.70 -10.20 -1.99
C TYR A 251 -2.59 -11.43 -1.76
N GLU A 252 -2.01 -12.57 -1.36
CA GLU A 252 -2.76 -13.76 -0.96
C GLU A 252 -3.24 -13.65 0.50
N LEU A 253 -4.19 -14.51 0.86
CA LEU A 253 -4.78 -14.57 2.19
C LEU A 253 -4.12 -15.69 3.00
N HIS A 254 -3.55 -15.33 4.16
CA HIS A 254 -2.80 -16.23 5.05
C HIS A 254 -3.35 -16.24 6.46
N ALA A 255 -3.30 -17.42 7.09
CA ALA A 255 -3.67 -17.62 8.49
C ALA A 255 -2.43 -17.56 9.38
N LEU A 256 -2.28 -16.50 10.18
CA LEU A 256 -1.12 -16.30 11.04
C LEU A 256 -1.42 -16.50 12.54
N ARG A 257 -2.69 -16.52 12.98
CA ARG A 257 -3.11 -16.53 14.39
C ARG A 257 -2.57 -15.33 15.18
N VAL A 258 -2.64 -14.14 14.58
CA VAL A 258 -2.35 -12.90 15.33
C VAL A 258 -3.31 -12.84 16.52
N PRO A 259 -2.82 -12.58 17.75
CA PRO A 259 -3.67 -12.53 18.93
C PRO A 259 -4.73 -11.42 18.84
N ASP A 260 -5.94 -11.70 19.28
CA ASP A 260 -6.96 -10.68 19.46
C ASP A 260 -6.55 -9.70 20.55
N LEU A 261 -7.03 -8.47 20.45
CA LEU A 261 -6.84 -7.48 21.50
C LEU A 261 -7.71 -7.85 22.72
N PRO A 262 -7.22 -7.63 23.96
CA PRO A 262 -8.02 -7.87 25.14
C PRO A 262 -9.37 -7.13 25.12
N GLY A 263 -10.46 -7.86 25.31
CA GLY A 263 -11.81 -7.29 25.35
C GLY A 263 -12.43 -7.01 23.99
N THR A 264 -11.79 -7.36 22.89
CA THR A 264 -12.39 -7.24 21.54
C THR A 264 -13.01 -8.56 21.08
N THR A 265 -13.97 -8.46 20.16
CA THR A 265 -14.51 -9.62 19.46
C THR A 265 -13.47 -10.16 18.49
N HIS A 266 -13.38 -11.47 18.36
CA HIS A 266 -12.51 -12.14 17.40
C HIS A 266 -12.80 -11.69 15.96
N ASP A 267 -11.74 -11.30 15.24
CA ASP A 267 -11.80 -10.94 13.83
C ASP A 267 -11.45 -12.15 12.96
N ALA A 268 -12.45 -12.73 12.33
CA ALA A 268 -12.27 -13.89 11.46
C ALA A 268 -11.70 -13.57 10.06
N GLY A 269 -11.27 -12.34 9.80
CA GLY A 269 -10.67 -11.93 8.52
C GLY A 269 -11.63 -12.13 7.34
N ASP A 270 -11.26 -13.03 6.41
CA ASP A 270 -12.09 -13.45 5.28
C ASP A 270 -13.23 -14.42 5.65
N GLY A 271 -13.49 -14.61 6.93
CA GLY A 271 -14.42 -15.61 7.49
C GLY A 271 -13.75 -16.95 7.79
N THR A 272 -12.46 -17.12 7.47
CA THR A 272 -11.68 -18.34 7.73
C THR A 272 -10.36 -18.04 8.46
N ASN A 273 -10.30 -16.93 9.19
CA ASN A 273 -9.14 -16.46 9.95
C ASN A 273 -7.91 -16.13 9.07
N ARG A 274 -8.14 -15.73 7.83
CA ARG A 274 -7.07 -15.33 6.92
C ARG A 274 -7.13 -13.83 6.64
N PHE A 275 -5.95 -13.26 6.53
CA PHE A 275 -5.73 -11.85 6.19
C PHE A 275 -4.75 -11.75 5.03
N ARG A 276 -4.94 -10.74 4.20
CA ARG A 276 -4.09 -10.44 3.07
C ARG A 276 -2.70 -10.04 3.56
N THR A 277 -1.65 -10.54 2.87
CA THR A 277 -0.29 -10.06 3.09
C THR A 277 -0.26 -8.53 2.90
N ALA A 278 0.10 -7.80 3.95
CA ALA A 278 0.30 -6.36 3.87
C ALA A 278 1.58 -6.03 3.10
N SER A 279 1.57 -4.93 2.37
CA SER A 279 2.79 -4.38 1.79
C SER A 279 3.79 -3.99 2.87
N LEU A 280 5.10 -4.18 2.61
CA LEU A 280 6.15 -3.65 3.48
C LEU A 280 6.58 -2.23 3.07
N ARG A 281 6.05 -1.67 1.98
CA ARG A 281 6.33 -0.28 1.64
C ARG A 281 5.81 0.65 2.73
N ASN A 282 6.63 1.65 3.06
CA ASN A 282 6.31 2.64 4.09
C ASN A 282 6.10 2.09 5.51
N ILE A 283 6.38 0.81 5.75
CA ILE A 283 6.06 0.14 7.02
C ILE A 283 6.71 0.81 8.25
N THR A 284 7.83 1.51 8.09
CA THR A 284 8.47 2.24 9.19
C THR A 284 7.68 3.46 9.68
N ARG A 285 6.64 3.87 8.95
CA ARG A 285 5.78 5.01 9.26
C ARG A 285 4.44 4.63 9.88
N THR A 286 4.06 3.35 9.82
CA THR A 286 2.67 2.89 10.01
C THR A 286 2.50 1.99 11.24
N ALA A 287 3.36 2.15 12.24
CA ALA A 287 3.13 1.50 13.54
C ALA A 287 1.82 2.01 14.16
N PRO A 288 1.10 1.15 14.93
CA PRO A 288 1.41 -0.24 15.26
C PRO A 288 1.01 -1.23 14.15
N TYR A 289 1.43 -2.48 14.27
CA TYR A 289 1.42 -3.48 13.20
C TYR A 289 0.36 -4.56 13.39
N MET A 290 0.10 -5.34 12.32
CA MET A 290 -0.94 -6.34 12.11
C MET A 290 -2.34 -5.73 11.90
N HIS A 291 -3.29 -6.58 11.50
CA HIS A 291 -4.65 -6.16 11.17
C HIS A 291 -5.38 -5.45 12.33
N ASN A 292 -4.98 -5.72 13.56
CA ASN A 292 -5.54 -5.15 14.78
C ASN A 292 -4.54 -4.28 15.57
N GLY A 293 -3.37 -3.96 15.00
CA GLY A 293 -2.37 -3.12 15.65
C GLY A 293 -1.79 -3.69 16.94
N THR A 294 -1.79 -5.02 17.11
CA THR A 294 -1.40 -5.65 18.39
C THR A 294 0.07 -5.46 18.73
N PHE A 295 0.95 -5.17 17.74
CA PHE A 295 2.39 -5.01 17.96
C PHE A 295 2.85 -3.59 17.68
N ALA A 296 3.41 -2.93 18.70
CA ALA A 296 3.89 -1.56 18.59
C ALA A 296 5.27 -1.45 17.93
N THR A 297 6.06 -2.52 17.89
CA THR A 297 7.45 -2.50 17.42
C THR A 297 7.78 -3.69 16.52
N PHE A 298 8.79 -3.53 15.65
CA PHE A 298 9.30 -4.62 14.82
C PHE A 298 9.82 -5.80 15.66
N GLN A 299 10.40 -5.54 16.84
CA GLN A 299 10.87 -6.61 17.73
C GLN A 299 9.72 -7.51 18.16
N GLN A 300 8.56 -6.93 18.48
CA GLN A 300 7.36 -7.71 18.81
C GLN A 300 6.84 -8.50 17.60
N VAL A 301 6.86 -7.91 16.40
CA VAL A 301 6.51 -8.60 15.14
C VAL A 301 7.45 -9.78 14.90
N PHE A 302 8.77 -9.58 15.02
CA PHE A 302 9.75 -10.67 14.83
C PHE A 302 9.58 -11.77 15.89
N GLN A 303 9.30 -11.39 17.15
CA GLN A 303 9.01 -12.39 18.19
C GLN A 303 7.73 -13.18 17.89
N PHE A 304 6.68 -12.51 17.40
CA PHE A 304 5.45 -13.18 16.98
C PHE A 304 5.72 -14.19 15.86
N TYR A 305 6.42 -13.79 14.81
CA TYR A 305 6.74 -14.69 13.71
C TYR A 305 7.61 -15.87 14.15
N ARG A 306 8.53 -15.70 15.09
CA ARG A 306 9.31 -16.80 15.66
C ARG A 306 8.41 -17.88 16.25
N ASN A 307 7.40 -17.47 17.02
CA ASN A 307 6.43 -18.40 17.60
C ASN A 307 5.51 -19.02 16.55
N ALA A 308 5.12 -18.24 15.52
CA ALA A 308 4.25 -18.70 14.44
C ALA A 308 4.94 -19.72 13.51
N THR A 309 6.26 -19.59 13.30
CA THR A 309 7.03 -20.50 12.45
C THR A 309 7.41 -21.80 13.14
N ASP A 310 7.47 -21.83 14.46
CA ASP A 310 7.71 -23.06 15.24
C ASP A 310 6.55 -24.08 15.09
N ASN A 311 5.32 -23.60 14.87
CA ASN A 311 4.15 -24.44 14.62
C ASN A 311 3.27 -23.83 13.50
N PRO A 312 3.74 -23.83 12.24
CA PRO A 312 3.11 -23.14 11.16
C PRO A 312 1.77 -23.76 10.76
N ILE A 313 0.70 -22.95 10.74
CA ILE A 313 -0.60 -23.35 10.22
C ILE A 313 -0.74 -23.04 8.72
N ASP A 314 -0.08 -21.98 8.27
CA ASP A 314 -0.02 -21.66 6.85
C ASP A 314 1.18 -22.36 6.20
N PRO A 315 0.98 -23.07 5.05
CA PRO A 315 2.07 -23.76 4.37
C PRO A 315 3.24 -22.85 3.96
N LYS A 316 2.99 -21.58 3.66
CA LYS A 316 4.03 -20.62 3.27
C LYS A 316 4.97 -20.21 4.42
N LEU A 317 4.55 -20.45 5.67
CA LEU A 317 5.42 -20.24 6.84
C LEU A 317 6.45 -21.37 7.05
N ARG A 318 6.33 -22.48 6.34
CA ARG A 318 7.28 -23.59 6.48
C ARG A 318 8.65 -23.18 5.98
N GLY A 319 9.65 -23.32 6.84
CA GLY A 319 11.05 -22.94 6.55
C GLY A 319 11.32 -21.44 6.66
N VAL A 320 10.31 -20.59 6.91
CA VAL A 320 10.53 -19.18 7.23
C VAL A 320 11.27 -19.09 8.57
N ARG A 321 12.30 -18.25 8.61
CA ARG A 321 13.04 -17.92 9.82
C ARG A 321 12.83 -16.44 10.17
N THR A 322 12.93 -16.11 11.44
CA THR A 322 12.86 -14.71 11.86
C THR A 322 14.27 -14.13 12.00
N PRO A 323 14.44 -12.82 11.71
CA PRO A 323 15.70 -12.16 11.96
C PRO A 323 16.16 -12.37 13.43
N SER A 324 17.43 -12.73 13.60
CA SER A 324 18.07 -12.72 14.91
C SER A 324 18.17 -11.30 15.49
N PRO A 325 18.43 -11.12 16.78
CA PRO A 325 18.65 -9.79 17.36
C PRO A 325 19.78 -8.99 16.70
N GLN A 326 20.77 -9.68 16.11
CA GLN A 326 21.90 -9.07 15.40
C GLN A 326 21.50 -8.63 13.98
N GLU A 327 20.59 -9.36 13.33
CA GLU A 327 20.12 -9.10 11.98
C GLU A 327 18.96 -8.06 11.93
N ALA A 328 18.20 -7.98 13.02
CA ALA A 328 17.01 -7.10 13.08
C ALA A 328 17.31 -5.63 12.74
N PRO A 329 18.41 -5.00 13.17
CA PRO A 329 18.75 -3.63 12.77
C PRO A 329 18.98 -3.48 11.26
N ASP A 330 19.55 -4.50 10.59
CA ASP A 330 19.78 -4.48 9.14
C ASP A 330 18.45 -4.57 8.38
N VAL A 331 17.53 -5.43 8.83
CA VAL A 331 16.18 -5.56 8.26
C VAL A 331 15.38 -4.26 8.42
N ILE A 332 15.43 -3.63 9.60
CA ILE A 332 14.74 -2.35 9.84
C ILE A 332 15.33 -1.24 8.96
N ALA A 333 16.66 -1.22 8.78
CA ALA A 333 17.30 -0.28 7.87
C ALA A 333 16.85 -0.50 6.41
N PHE A 334 16.67 -1.76 6.00
CA PHE A 334 16.12 -2.08 4.69
C PHE A 334 14.66 -1.60 4.58
N PHE A 335 13.81 -1.84 5.56
CA PHE A 335 12.42 -1.35 5.55
C PHE A 335 12.34 0.18 5.38
N ALA A 336 13.29 0.93 5.94
CA ALA A 336 13.35 2.37 5.75
C ALA A 336 13.57 2.75 4.27
N SER A 337 14.32 1.96 3.50
CA SER A 337 14.55 2.22 2.07
C SER A 337 13.35 1.95 1.17
N LEU A 338 12.28 1.35 1.71
CA LEU A 338 11.02 1.09 1.02
C LEU A 338 10.03 2.26 1.11
N GLY A 339 10.41 3.36 1.77
CA GLY A 339 9.52 4.48 2.02
C GLY A 339 10.26 5.82 2.19
N ASP A 340 11.51 5.94 1.74
CA ASP A 340 12.34 7.13 1.92
C ASP A 340 12.13 8.22 0.83
N ALA A 341 11.35 7.93 -0.21
CA ALA A 341 10.97 8.95 -1.17
C ALA A 341 9.92 9.92 -0.59
N PRO A 342 9.88 11.18 -1.08
CA PRO A 342 8.88 12.14 -0.66
C PRO A 342 7.48 11.77 -1.19
N PHE A 343 6.45 12.20 -0.46
CA PHE A 343 5.05 12.13 -0.87
C PHE A 343 4.29 13.37 -0.41
N ASP A 344 3.11 13.63 -0.95
CA ASP A 344 2.31 14.80 -0.58
C ASP A 344 1.79 14.68 0.86
N THR A 345 2.17 15.61 1.71
CA THR A 345 1.70 15.74 3.11
C THR A 345 0.85 16.98 3.32
N SER A 346 0.51 17.68 2.25
CA SER A 346 -0.21 18.95 2.33
C SER A 346 -1.68 18.78 2.70
N VAL A 347 -2.15 19.63 3.60
CA VAL A 347 -3.55 19.70 4.04
C VAL A 347 -4.20 20.92 3.37
N PRO A 348 -5.42 20.81 2.79
CA PRO A 348 -6.10 21.98 2.26
C PRO A 348 -6.41 22.98 3.37
N ALA A 349 -6.22 24.26 3.09
CA ALA A 349 -6.49 25.31 4.07
C ALA A 349 -7.99 25.44 4.43
N ALA A 350 -8.88 25.04 3.50
CA ALA A 350 -10.32 25.04 3.68
C ALA A 350 -10.94 24.00 2.73
N VAL A 351 -12.15 23.56 3.07
CA VAL A 351 -13.01 22.72 2.23
C VAL A 351 -14.33 23.46 1.93
N PRO A 352 -14.99 23.17 0.79
CA PRO A 352 -16.17 23.90 0.36
C PRO A 352 -17.36 23.86 1.32
N SER A 353 -17.46 22.88 2.19
CA SER A 353 -18.49 22.80 3.23
C SER A 353 -18.35 23.87 4.33
N GLY A 354 -17.16 24.46 4.47
CA GLY A 354 -16.83 25.35 5.58
C GLY A 354 -16.51 24.63 6.88
N LEU A 355 -16.51 23.29 6.89
CA LEU A 355 -16.10 22.47 8.03
C LEU A 355 -14.57 22.46 8.15
N THR A 356 -14.04 22.01 9.30
CA THR A 356 -12.60 21.87 9.51
C THR A 356 -12.05 20.72 8.66
N PRO A 357 -11.04 20.96 7.77
CA PRO A 357 -10.44 19.89 7.00
C PRO A 357 -9.87 18.76 7.87
N GLY A 358 -10.14 17.51 7.50
CA GLY A 358 -9.69 16.32 8.21
C GLY A 358 -10.62 15.88 9.35
N GLY A 359 -11.61 16.69 9.71
CA GLY A 359 -12.53 16.37 10.79
C GLY A 359 -11.87 16.38 12.17
N THR A 360 -12.66 15.97 13.16
CA THR A 360 -12.20 15.80 14.55
C THR A 360 -12.61 14.41 15.01
N PRO A 361 -11.70 13.41 14.98
CA PRO A 361 -11.98 12.03 15.36
C PRO A 361 -12.21 11.87 16.88
#